data_66ceecb897f4bcbbd475a000f4b6aa0a
#
_entry.id   66ceecb897f4bcbbd475a000f4b6aa0a
#
_cell.length_a   1.000
_cell.length_b   1.000
_cell.length_c   1.000
_cell.angle_alpha   90.00
_cell.angle_beta   90.00
_cell.angle_gamma   90.00
#
_symmetry.space_group_name_H-M   'P 1'
#
loop_
_entity.id
_entity.type
_entity.pdbx_description
1 polymer ?
#
loop_
_entity_poly.entity_id
_entity_poly.type
_entity_poly.pdbx_seq_one_letter_code
_entity_poly.pdbx_strand_id
1 'polypeptide(L)'
;MSKHGVFVQEEATALTAPITGSCSIPVVVGTAPVNMVQNPEEVINTPILANSAAEAMAALGYVDDFANYTLCQMMYATNNIYQVSPAVYINVLDPTKHKKALTETTATVSQMQAKISTKGIIPKGLVVKAASATLTAGTDYTTEFDTDGSLIVNLIEGGKGASATSITVSGNVLDPSVITKTDIIGAYNASTGKESGLEVVRQVYPKLGVVPGLIVAPGWSQIPEVGIAMSAKAANINGVFKAVALVDLDTTKATKYTDCKKTKEDSGFTSAFCYPTWPCVKVGDYVFAMSAVVAALIAYTDASNDDVPSLSPSNEMLGVTGTCLADGTEVTLDQDQGSTVNTYGVATAINMNGWKLWGNYTGAFPSSGDAKDIWLAVRRMFNWHGNNFIQTYFEKVDDPMNHVLIESIIDSENIRCAAYAPDKWAGAEMQYLASDNPITDTLAGKITFRQRIAPYTPAQEIDNILSYDTDMLKNALSGGGE
;
A
#
# COMPACT_ATOMS: atom_id res chain seq x y z
N MET A 1 46.48 -25.17 16.25
CA MET A 1 47.62 -24.44 15.68
C MET A 1 47.49 -22.97 16.02
N SER A 2 48.53 -22.39 16.59
CA SER A 2 48.58 -20.93 16.80
C SER A 2 48.87 -20.27 15.48
N LYS A 3 47.92 -19.41 14.99
CA LYS A 3 48.13 -18.61 13.78
C LYS A 3 48.98 -17.39 14.12
N HIS A 4 50.10 -17.19 13.42
CA HIS A 4 50.97 -16.03 13.57
C HIS A 4 51.13 -15.37 12.19
N GLY A 5 50.55 -14.14 12.02
CA GLY A 5 50.54 -13.40 10.76
C GLY A 5 49.35 -12.49 10.61
N VAL A 6 49.30 -11.74 9.51
CA VAL A 6 48.15 -10.91 9.10
C VAL A 6 47.28 -11.77 8.22
N PHE A 7 45.98 -11.81 8.51
CA PHE A 7 44.99 -12.61 7.78
C PHE A 7 43.90 -11.69 7.30
N VAL A 8 43.45 -11.84 6.03
CA VAL A 8 42.32 -11.19 5.46
C VAL A 8 41.20 -12.22 5.36
N GLN A 9 40.02 -11.85 5.82
CA GLN A 9 38.77 -12.59 5.62
C GLN A 9 37.81 -11.72 4.85
N GLU A 10 37.12 -12.30 3.89
CA GLU A 10 36.00 -11.67 3.19
C GLU A 10 34.71 -12.17 3.83
N GLU A 11 33.80 -11.25 4.14
CA GLU A 11 32.46 -11.55 4.58
C GLU A 11 31.50 -11.37 3.39
N ALA A 12 30.37 -12.10 3.42
CA ALA A 12 29.33 -11.91 2.43
C ALA A 12 28.83 -10.46 2.47
N THR A 13 28.56 -9.87 1.31
CA THR A 13 27.99 -8.53 1.21
C THR A 13 26.72 -8.46 2.03
N ALA A 14 26.68 -7.59 3.03
CA ALA A 14 25.49 -7.36 3.82
C ALA A 14 24.39 -6.78 2.90
N LEU A 15 23.25 -7.46 2.86
CA LEU A 15 22.05 -6.89 2.24
C LEU A 15 21.62 -5.67 3.04
N THR A 16 21.23 -4.60 2.34
CA THR A 16 20.67 -3.41 3.00
C THR A 16 19.40 -3.83 3.73
N ALA A 17 19.31 -3.54 5.03
CA ALA A 17 18.10 -3.82 5.80
C ALA A 17 16.96 -2.92 5.26
N PRO A 18 15.73 -3.45 5.16
CA PRO A 18 14.57 -2.64 4.80
C PRO A 18 14.37 -1.49 5.78
N ILE A 19 13.96 -0.33 5.26
CA ILE A 19 13.54 0.80 6.09
C ILE A 19 12.21 0.46 6.75
N THR A 20 12.09 0.74 8.05
CA THR A 20 10.89 0.47 8.84
C THR A 20 10.20 1.78 9.16
N GLY A 21 8.88 1.85 8.92
CA GLY A 21 8.04 2.99 9.24
C GLY A 21 6.76 2.57 9.96
N SER A 22 6.16 3.47 10.72
CA SER A 22 4.93 3.22 11.47
C SER A 22 3.78 4.17 11.14
N CYS A 23 4.07 5.37 10.66
CA CYS A 23 3.04 6.38 10.40
C CYS A 23 2.23 6.14 9.12
N SER A 24 2.77 5.40 8.16
CA SER A 24 2.17 5.19 6.84
C SER A 24 2.11 3.73 6.43
N ILE A 25 1.75 2.88 7.40
CA ILE A 25 1.60 1.45 7.14
C ILE A 25 0.47 1.24 6.12
N PRO A 26 0.78 0.71 4.92
CA PRO A 26 -0.25 0.43 3.93
C PRO A 26 -1.04 -0.81 4.32
N VAL A 27 -2.37 -0.71 4.23
CA VAL A 27 -3.29 -1.85 4.32
C VAL A 27 -3.81 -2.12 2.92
N VAL A 28 -3.52 -3.30 2.42
CA VAL A 28 -3.77 -3.70 1.03
C VAL A 28 -4.84 -4.77 0.99
N VAL A 29 -5.91 -4.53 0.24
CA VAL A 29 -7.01 -5.50 0.03
C VAL A 29 -6.97 -6.00 -1.41
N GLY A 30 -7.00 -7.32 -1.59
CA GLY A 30 -6.92 -7.91 -2.92
C GLY A 30 -6.82 -9.43 -2.90
N THR A 31 -6.20 -9.98 -3.92
CA THR A 31 -6.06 -11.42 -4.15
C THR A 31 -4.60 -11.86 -4.04
N ALA A 32 -4.37 -13.07 -3.50
CA ALA A 32 -3.05 -13.69 -3.37
C ALA A 32 -3.08 -15.16 -3.81
N PRO A 33 -1.95 -15.75 -4.22
CA PRO A 33 -1.85 -17.15 -4.62
C PRO A 33 -1.80 -18.07 -3.40
N VAL A 34 -2.87 -18.04 -2.59
CA VAL A 34 -2.96 -18.77 -1.31
C VAL A 34 -2.95 -20.30 -1.43
N ASN A 35 -3.05 -20.85 -2.65
CA ASN A 35 -2.81 -22.26 -2.90
C ASN A 35 -1.37 -22.70 -2.57
N MET A 36 -0.43 -21.76 -2.53
CA MET A 36 0.99 -22.01 -2.25
C MET A 36 1.32 -22.07 -0.75
N VAL A 37 0.37 -21.69 0.11
CA VAL A 37 0.58 -21.71 1.57
C VAL A 37 -0.01 -22.94 2.23
N GLN A 38 0.49 -23.29 3.41
CA GLN A 38 0.11 -24.52 4.11
C GLN A 38 -1.35 -24.52 4.56
N ASN A 39 -1.84 -23.39 5.11
CA ASN A 39 -3.19 -23.22 5.65
C ASN A 39 -3.93 -22.08 4.93
N PRO A 40 -4.33 -22.27 3.67
CA PRO A 40 -4.90 -21.19 2.86
C PRO A 40 -6.23 -20.65 3.41
N GLU A 41 -6.95 -21.45 4.21
CA GLU A 41 -8.26 -21.07 4.79
C GLU A 41 -8.11 -20.06 5.95
N GLU A 42 -6.94 -20.02 6.63
CA GLU A 42 -6.69 -19.15 7.78
C GLU A 42 -6.39 -17.70 7.38
N VAL A 43 -5.94 -17.49 6.15
CA VAL A 43 -5.54 -16.17 5.64
C VAL A 43 -6.64 -15.44 4.86
N ILE A 44 -7.85 -16.05 4.76
CA ILE A 44 -8.98 -15.44 4.06
C ILE A 44 -9.61 -14.39 4.96
N ASN A 45 -9.73 -13.15 4.45
CA ASN A 45 -10.30 -12.03 5.19
C ASN A 45 -9.72 -11.88 6.61
N THR A 46 -8.42 -12.14 6.72
CA THR A 46 -7.65 -11.99 7.95
C THR A 46 -6.54 -10.97 7.70
N PRO A 47 -6.39 -9.93 8.55
CA PRO A 47 -5.32 -8.97 8.37
C PRO A 47 -3.99 -9.60 8.77
N ILE A 48 -3.00 -9.58 7.87
CA ILE A 48 -1.67 -10.15 8.04
C ILE A 48 -0.65 -9.03 8.01
N LEU A 49 0.05 -8.82 9.12
CA LEU A 49 1.20 -7.91 9.19
C LEU A 49 2.44 -8.65 8.70
N ALA A 50 3.11 -8.08 7.71
CA ALA A 50 4.39 -8.60 7.24
C ALA A 50 5.47 -7.53 7.44
N ASN A 51 6.50 -7.89 8.21
CA ASN A 51 7.67 -7.05 8.47
C ASN A 51 8.81 -7.30 7.48
N SER A 52 8.61 -8.25 6.57
CA SER A 52 9.56 -8.58 5.51
C SER A 52 8.87 -9.23 4.31
N ALA A 53 9.59 -9.25 3.18
CA ALA A 53 9.19 -9.98 1.98
C ALA A 53 8.92 -11.47 2.27
N ALA A 54 9.83 -12.09 3.02
CA ALA A 54 9.74 -13.51 3.35
C ALA A 54 8.48 -13.83 4.15
N GLU A 55 8.12 -12.98 5.13
CA GLU A 55 6.88 -13.13 5.91
C GLU A 55 5.64 -13.02 5.04
N ALA A 56 5.57 -12.01 4.14
CA ALA A 56 4.46 -11.82 3.23
C ALA A 56 4.28 -13.03 2.28
N MET A 57 5.39 -13.48 1.68
CA MET A 57 5.39 -14.62 0.75
C MET A 57 5.05 -15.94 1.46
N ALA A 58 5.54 -16.16 2.67
CA ALA A 58 5.24 -17.35 3.47
C ALA A 58 3.77 -17.41 3.88
N ALA A 59 3.18 -16.25 4.22
CA ALA A 59 1.80 -16.17 4.68
C ALA A 59 0.76 -16.23 3.55
N LEU A 60 1.08 -15.68 2.36
CA LEU A 60 0.09 -15.45 1.30
C LEU A 60 0.45 -16.11 -0.05
N GLY A 61 1.69 -16.60 -0.19
CA GLY A 61 2.25 -16.98 -1.47
C GLY A 61 2.65 -15.77 -2.31
N TYR A 62 3.41 -16.01 -3.36
CA TYR A 62 3.84 -14.97 -4.29
C TYR A 62 4.10 -15.54 -5.68
N VAL A 63 3.64 -14.85 -6.70
CA VAL A 63 3.98 -15.09 -8.12
C VAL A 63 3.92 -13.76 -8.88
N ASP A 64 4.66 -13.65 -9.98
CA ASP A 64 4.68 -12.47 -10.86
C ASP A 64 3.45 -12.40 -11.79
N ASP A 65 2.29 -12.84 -11.31
CA ASP A 65 0.99 -12.70 -11.99
C ASP A 65 0.17 -11.60 -11.31
N PHE A 66 0.56 -10.37 -11.56
CA PHE A 66 0.03 -9.16 -10.91
C PHE A 66 -1.41 -8.80 -11.30
N ALA A 67 -1.89 -9.35 -12.41
CA ALA A 67 -3.28 -9.16 -12.85
C ALA A 67 -4.25 -10.03 -12.05
N ASN A 68 -3.87 -11.28 -11.78
CA ASN A 68 -4.70 -12.23 -11.05
C ASN A 68 -4.49 -12.15 -9.53
N TYR A 69 -3.27 -11.83 -9.08
CA TYR A 69 -2.91 -11.77 -7.66
C TYR A 69 -2.45 -10.37 -7.28
N THR A 70 -3.44 -9.50 -7.07
CA THR A 70 -3.20 -8.06 -6.94
C THR A 70 -2.41 -7.65 -5.69
N LEU A 71 -2.41 -8.46 -4.62
CA LEU A 71 -1.56 -8.24 -3.45
C LEU A 71 -0.07 -8.37 -3.78
N CYS A 72 0.27 -9.19 -4.78
CA CYS A 72 1.67 -9.33 -5.23
C CYS A 72 2.23 -8.03 -5.81
N GLN A 73 1.39 -7.11 -6.34
CA GLN A 73 1.84 -5.79 -6.77
C GLN A 73 2.45 -5.00 -5.61
N MET A 74 1.75 -4.96 -4.48
CA MET A 74 2.26 -4.26 -3.30
C MET A 74 3.46 -4.97 -2.69
N MET A 75 3.45 -6.31 -2.64
CA MET A 75 4.62 -7.09 -2.19
C MET A 75 5.85 -6.76 -3.04
N TYR A 76 5.70 -6.66 -4.36
CA TYR A 76 6.77 -6.27 -5.25
C TYR A 76 7.23 -4.83 -5.00
N ALA A 77 6.29 -3.89 -4.89
CA ALA A 77 6.61 -2.47 -4.67
C ALA A 77 7.35 -2.24 -3.34
N THR A 78 6.90 -2.88 -2.26
CA THR A 78 7.55 -2.74 -0.95
C THR A 78 8.89 -3.44 -0.85
N ASN A 79 9.06 -4.57 -1.53
CA ASN A 79 10.25 -5.41 -1.35
C ASN A 79 11.33 -5.17 -2.41
N ASN A 80 10.93 -5.01 -3.68
CA ASN A 80 11.87 -4.94 -4.79
C ASN A 80 12.16 -3.50 -5.21
N ILE A 81 11.19 -2.57 -5.06
CA ILE A 81 11.38 -1.19 -5.49
C ILE A 81 11.92 -0.34 -4.33
N TYR A 82 11.24 -0.33 -3.17
CA TYR A 82 11.57 0.61 -2.10
C TYR A 82 12.21 -0.02 -0.86
N GLN A 83 12.13 -1.32 -0.69
CA GLN A 83 12.65 -2.04 0.49
C GLN A 83 12.14 -1.41 1.80
N VAL A 84 10.82 -1.20 1.89
CA VAL A 84 10.15 -0.57 3.04
C VAL A 84 9.18 -1.56 3.69
N SER A 85 9.11 -1.52 5.01
CA SER A 85 8.22 -2.36 5.83
C SER A 85 7.75 -1.58 7.06
N PRO A 86 6.70 -2.03 7.77
CA PRO A 86 5.82 -3.15 7.46
C PRO A 86 4.71 -2.80 6.46
N ALA A 87 3.97 -3.83 6.02
CA ALA A 87 2.70 -3.68 5.31
C ALA A 87 1.68 -4.69 5.82
N VAL A 88 0.39 -4.35 5.75
CA VAL A 88 -0.70 -5.24 6.13
C VAL A 88 -1.44 -5.70 4.88
N TYR A 89 -1.67 -6.99 4.76
CA TYR A 89 -2.34 -7.60 3.63
C TYR A 89 -3.65 -8.27 4.06
N ILE A 90 -4.70 -8.09 3.25
CA ILE A 90 -6.01 -8.71 3.44
C ILE A 90 -6.37 -9.42 2.13
N ASN A 91 -6.29 -10.75 2.14
CA ASN A 91 -6.64 -11.56 0.99
C ASN A 91 -8.14 -11.93 1.02
N VAL A 92 -8.84 -11.67 -0.08
CA VAL A 92 -10.26 -12.02 -0.25
C VAL A 92 -10.47 -13.35 -1.03
N LEU A 93 -9.42 -13.85 -1.68
CA LEU A 93 -9.52 -15.08 -2.47
C LEU A 93 -9.67 -16.31 -1.55
N ASP A 94 -10.80 -17.00 -1.67
CA ASP A 94 -11.16 -18.18 -0.88
C ASP A 94 -11.03 -19.44 -1.76
N PRO A 95 -10.03 -20.32 -1.53
CA PRO A 95 -9.81 -21.51 -2.34
C PRO A 95 -10.94 -22.55 -2.23
N THR A 96 -11.84 -22.40 -1.28
CA THR A 96 -13.02 -23.28 -1.18
C THR A 96 -14.15 -22.85 -2.11
N LYS A 97 -14.23 -21.55 -2.44
CA LYS A 97 -15.28 -20.95 -3.27
C LYS A 97 -14.77 -20.54 -4.64
N HIS A 98 -13.62 -19.82 -4.70
CA HIS A 98 -13.07 -19.23 -5.90
C HIS A 98 -12.12 -20.20 -6.59
N LYS A 99 -12.70 -21.29 -7.12
CA LYS A 99 -11.96 -22.38 -7.78
C LYS A 99 -12.75 -22.93 -8.97
N LYS A 100 -12.01 -23.53 -9.88
CA LYS A 100 -12.56 -24.29 -11.01
C LYS A 100 -11.85 -25.64 -11.14
N ALA A 101 -12.44 -26.56 -11.87
CA ALA A 101 -11.85 -27.87 -12.12
C ALA A 101 -10.53 -27.71 -12.89
N LEU A 102 -9.49 -28.42 -12.43
CA LEU A 102 -8.25 -28.60 -13.17
C LEU A 102 -8.54 -29.55 -14.34
N THR A 103 -8.32 -29.11 -15.57
CA THR A 103 -8.31 -30.02 -16.72
C THR A 103 -7.23 -31.08 -16.50
N GLU A 104 -7.61 -32.34 -16.63
CA GLU A 104 -6.66 -33.46 -16.45
C GLU A 104 -5.40 -33.22 -17.27
N THR A 105 -4.27 -33.16 -16.60
CA THR A 105 -2.97 -32.82 -17.18
C THR A 105 -1.99 -33.95 -16.95
N THR A 106 -1.29 -34.35 -18.01
CA THR A 106 -0.21 -35.35 -17.95
C THR A 106 1.14 -34.64 -17.93
N ALA A 107 2.00 -35.01 -16.99
CA ALA A 107 3.35 -34.51 -16.88
C ALA A 107 4.37 -35.65 -16.92
N THR A 108 5.47 -35.43 -17.64
CA THR A 108 6.59 -36.37 -17.71
C THR A 108 7.36 -36.34 -16.40
N VAL A 109 7.72 -37.51 -15.90
CA VAL A 109 8.57 -37.68 -14.72
C VAL A 109 10.03 -37.73 -15.15
N SER A 110 10.86 -36.90 -14.55
CA SER A 110 12.30 -36.92 -14.68
C SER A 110 12.93 -36.84 -13.28
N GLN A 111 13.87 -37.73 -12.96
CA GLN A 111 14.51 -37.76 -11.63
C GLN A 111 13.49 -37.81 -10.47
N MET A 112 12.43 -38.61 -10.62
CA MET A 112 11.32 -38.75 -9.68
C MET A 112 10.51 -37.44 -9.42
N GLN A 113 10.64 -36.45 -10.29
CA GLN A 113 9.90 -35.19 -10.22
C GLN A 113 9.06 -34.99 -11.49
N ALA A 114 7.88 -34.40 -11.33
CA ALA A 114 7.03 -33.97 -12.43
C ALA A 114 6.57 -32.54 -12.19
N LYS A 115 6.91 -31.62 -13.11
CA LYS A 115 6.47 -30.22 -13.06
C LYS A 115 5.18 -30.05 -13.84
N ILE A 116 4.15 -29.51 -13.17
CA ILE A 116 2.86 -29.15 -13.75
C ILE A 116 2.82 -27.63 -13.92
N SER A 117 2.87 -27.15 -15.18
CA SER A 117 2.95 -25.73 -15.51
C SER A 117 1.67 -24.96 -15.29
N THR A 118 0.53 -25.66 -15.06
CA THR A 118 -0.74 -24.99 -14.71
C THR A 118 -0.59 -24.27 -13.37
N LYS A 119 -0.93 -22.98 -13.35
CA LYS A 119 -0.84 -22.15 -12.14
C LYS A 119 -2.08 -22.29 -11.27
N GLY A 120 -1.94 -21.96 -9.99
CA GLY A 120 -3.06 -21.92 -9.06
C GLY A 120 -3.59 -23.30 -8.61
N ILE A 121 -2.88 -24.40 -8.87
CA ILE A 121 -3.32 -25.74 -8.45
C ILE A 121 -3.47 -25.77 -6.93
N ILE A 122 -4.60 -26.29 -6.46
CA ILE A 122 -4.91 -26.46 -5.04
C ILE A 122 -4.47 -27.87 -4.63
N PRO A 123 -3.43 -28.03 -3.77
CA PRO A 123 -2.92 -29.34 -3.37
C PRO A 123 -3.94 -30.18 -2.60
N LYS A 124 -4.82 -29.54 -1.83
CA LYS A 124 -5.87 -30.20 -1.08
C LYS A 124 -6.92 -30.83 -2.02
N GLY A 125 -7.00 -32.15 -2.00
CA GLY A 125 -7.92 -32.91 -2.87
C GLY A 125 -7.37 -33.15 -4.29
N LEU A 126 -6.06 -32.95 -4.51
CA LEU A 126 -5.40 -33.30 -5.76
C LEU A 126 -5.36 -34.81 -5.94
N VAL A 127 -5.73 -35.30 -7.11
CA VAL A 127 -5.65 -36.70 -7.50
C VAL A 127 -4.48 -36.88 -8.45
N VAL A 128 -3.48 -37.62 -8.03
CA VAL A 128 -2.31 -37.99 -8.84
C VAL A 128 -2.34 -39.44 -9.20
N LYS A 129 -2.15 -39.78 -10.47
CA LYS A 129 -2.13 -41.16 -10.96
C LYS A 129 -0.85 -41.44 -11.72
N ALA A 130 -0.29 -42.64 -11.51
CA ALA A 130 0.74 -43.22 -12.34
C ALA A 130 0.12 -44.37 -13.11
N ALA A 131 -0.04 -44.24 -14.43
CA ALA A 131 -0.87 -45.11 -15.27
C ALA A 131 -2.29 -45.24 -14.67
N SER A 132 -2.69 -46.43 -14.25
CA SER A 132 -4.02 -46.68 -13.62
C SER A 132 -3.99 -46.57 -12.10
N ALA A 133 -2.82 -46.48 -11.47
CA ALA A 133 -2.69 -46.47 -10.01
C ALA A 133 -2.88 -45.07 -9.43
N THR A 134 -3.82 -44.87 -8.54
CA THR A 134 -3.95 -43.65 -7.75
C THR A 134 -2.87 -43.60 -6.67
N LEU A 135 -2.10 -42.52 -6.61
CA LEU A 135 -1.05 -42.30 -5.64
C LEU A 135 -1.59 -41.61 -4.38
N THR A 136 -1.00 -41.93 -3.24
CA THR A 136 -1.38 -41.36 -1.94
C THR A 136 -0.36 -40.28 -1.53
N ALA A 137 -0.84 -39.06 -1.25
CA ALA A 137 -0.02 -37.99 -0.74
C ALA A 137 0.68 -38.34 0.59
N GLY A 138 1.93 -37.97 0.76
CA GLY A 138 2.74 -38.31 1.93
C GLY A 138 3.31 -39.72 1.98
N THR A 139 2.82 -40.63 1.13
CA THR A 139 3.29 -42.03 1.03
C THR A 139 3.92 -42.31 -0.33
N ASP A 140 3.26 -41.92 -1.41
CA ASP A 140 3.71 -42.18 -2.77
C ASP A 140 4.32 -40.90 -3.42
N TYR A 141 3.90 -39.72 -2.97
CA TYR A 141 4.40 -38.45 -3.46
C TYR A 141 4.26 -37.32 -2.43
N THR A 142 5.04 -36.25 -2.62
CA THR A 142 4.86 -34.94 -1.98
C THR A 142 4.69 -33.87 -3.04
N THR A 143 4.21 -32.68 -2.64
CA THR A 143 4.04 -31.54 -3.52
C THR A 143 4.78 -30.32 -2.97
N GLU A 144 5.37 -29.54 -3.86
CA GLU A 144 5.94 -28.23 -3.57
C GLU A 144 5.65 -27.28 -4.74
N PHE A 145 5.82 -25.99 -4.52
CA PHE A 145 5.67 -24.99 -5.58
C PHE A 145 7.02 -24.42 -6.00
N ASP A 146 7.19 -24.30 -7.31
CA ASP A 146 8.29 -23.55 -7.88
C ASP A 146 8.01 -22.03 -7.73
N THR A 147 9.05 -21.22 -7.86
CA THR A 147 8.96 -19.74 -7.77
C THR A 147 8.04 -19.12 -8.81
N ASP A 148 7.83 -19.80 -9.93
CA ASP A 148 6.88 -19.40 -10.97
C ASP A 148 5.43 -19.81 -10.68
N GLY A 149 5.14 -20.44 -9.53
CA GLY A 149 3.82 -20.94 -9.13
C GLY A 149 3.40 -22.27 -9.80
N SER A 150 4.31 -22.95 -10.52
CA SER A 150 4.10 -24.30 -11.02
C SER A 150 4.14 -25.31 -9.86
N LEU A 151 3.30 -26.35 -9.93
CA LEU A 151 3.32 -27.43 -8.94
C LEU A 151 4.38 -28.46 -9.35
N ILE A 152 5.26 -28.81 -8.42
CA ILE A 152 6.19 -29.94 -8.54
C ILE A 152 5.64 -31.10 -7.71
N VAL A 153 5.47 -32.24 -8.34
CA VAL A 153 5.12 -33.51 -7.68
C VAL A 153 6.39 -34.33 -7.56
N ASN A 154 6.85 -34.55 -6.33
CA ASN A 154 8.02 -35.35 -6.00
C ASN A 154 7.57 -36.77 -5.65
N LEU A 155 7.95 -37.78 -6.44
CA LEU A 155 7.66 -39.17 -6.15
C LEU A 155 8.58 -39.69 -5.05
N ILE A 156 8.03 -40.51 -4.17
CA ILE A 156 8.76 -41.10 -3.05
C ILE A 156 9.34 -42.46 -3.46
N GLU A 157 10.60 -42.70 -3.14
CA GLU A 157 11.26 -43.97 -3.38
C GLU A 157 10.54 -45.08 -2.64
N GLY A 158 10.27 -46.19 -3.34
CA GLY A 158 9.48 -47.32 -2.81
C GLY A 158 7.95 -47.11 -2.85
N GLY A 159 7.47 -45.89 -3.18
CA GLY A 159 6.04 -45.64 -3.42
C GLY A 159 5.55 -46.24 -4.73
N LYS A 160 4.21 -46.36 -4.89
CA LYS A 160 3.56 -46.97 -6.07
C LYS A 160 3.93 -46.28 -7.39
N GLY A 161 4.31 -45.04 -7.35
CA GLY A 161 4.71 -44.22 -8.52
C GLY A 161 6.22 -44.12 -8.76
N ALA A 162 7.07 -44.74 -7.96
CA ALA A 162 8.52 -44.54 -7.98
C ALA A 162 9.19 -44.83 -9.34
N SER A 163 8.64 -45.74 -10.14
CA SER A 163 9.13 -46.08 -11.49
C SER A 163 8.33 -45.43 -12.64
N ALA A 164 7.39 -44.56 -12.31
CA ALA A 164 6.56 -43.91 -13.34
C ALA A 164 7.38 -42.99 -14.23
N THR A 165 7.15 -43.06 -15.54
CA THR A 165 7.73 -42.12 -16.53
C THR A 165 6.81 -40.93 -16.80
N SER A 166 5.56 -41.01 -16.40
CA SER A 166 4.58 -39.92 -16.45
C SER A 166 3.55 -40.09 -15.36
N ILE A 167 2.98 -38.98 -14.94
CA ILE A 167 1.83 -38.91 -14.03
C ILE A 167 0.72 -38.06 -14.64
N THR A 168 -0.52 -38.40 -14.24
CA THR A 168 -1.70 -37.60 -14.58
C THR A 168 -2.24 -36.95 -13.32
N VAL A 169 -2.57 -35.65 -13.40
CA VAL A 169 -3.02 -34.85 -12.29
C VAL A 169 -4.38 -34.24 -12.59
N SER A 170 -5.32 -34.40 -11.64
CA SER A 170 -6.63 -33.74 -11.69
C SER A 170 -7.03 -33.23 -10.30
N GLY A 171 -7.95 -32.27 -10.25
CA GLY A 171 -8.34 -31.62 -9.01
C GLY A 171 -8.99 -30.27 -9.25
N ASN A 172 -8.56 -29.25 -8.51
CA ASN A 172 -9.03 -27.87 -8.65
C ASN A 172 -7.86 -26.89 -8.77
N VAL A 173 -8.13 -25.76 -9.42
CA VAL A 173 -7.26 -24.60 -9.46
C VAL A 173 -8.00 -23.37 -8.92
N LEU A 174 -7.25 -22.42 -8.35
CA LEU A 174 -7.80 -21.12 -8.01
C LEU A 174 -8.38 -20.44 -9.25
N ASP A 175 -9.46 -19.72 -9.07
CA ASP A 175 -10.07 -18.91 -10.11
C ASP A 175 -10.24 -17.44 -9.64
N PRO A 176 -9.22 -16.60 -9.76
CA PRO A 176 -9.31 -15.19 -9.39
C PRO A 176 -10.34 -14.42 -10.22
N SER A 177 -10.71 -14.89 -11.41
CA SER A 177 -11.63 -14.20 -12.31
C SER A 177 -13.08 -14.13 -11.79
N VAL A 178 -13.43 -14.94 -10.78
CA VAL A 178 -14.77 -14.92 -10.15
C VAL A 178 -14.85 -13.93 -8.98
N ILE A 179 -13.74 -13.33 -8.57
CA ILE A 179 -13.73 -12.26 -7.58
C ILE A 179 -14.40 -11.02 -8.18
N THR A 180 -15.21 -10.37 -7.38
CA THR A 180 -15.99 -9.20 -7.77
C THR A 180 -15.70 -8.00 -6.85
N LYS A 181 -16.15 -6.81 -7.26
CA LYS A 181 -16.09 -5.63 -6.42
C LYS A 181 -16.75 -5.83 -5.05
N THR A 182 -17.76 -6.69 -4.96
CA THR A 182 -18.46 -7.00 -3.71
C THR A 182 -17.55 -7.75 -2.73
N ASP A 183 -16.67 -8.62 -3.22
CA ASP A 183 -15.72 -9.34 -2.37
C ASP A 183 -14.64 -8.40 -1.83
N ILE A 184 -14.22 -7.41 -2.63
CA ILE A 184 -13.24 -6.38 -2.22
C ILE A 184 -13.86 -5.40 -1.21
N ILE A 185 -15.06 -4.86 -1.48
CA ILE A 185 -15.76 -3.97 -0.55
C ILE A 185 -16.07 -4.74 0.74
N GLY A 186 -16.51 -5.97 0.61
CA GLY A 186 -16.86 -6.83 1.72
C GLY A 186 -18.08 -6.37 2.50
N ALA A 187 -18.33 -7.05 3.59
CA ALA A 187 -19.42 -6.74 4.51
C ALA A 187 -19.19 -7.36 5.89
N TYR A 188 -19.92 -6.87 6.89
CA TYR A 188 -20.10 -7.56 8.15
C TYR A 188 -21.25 -8.57 8.05
N ASN A 189 -20.96 -9.83 8.31
CA ASN A 189 -21.96 -10.89 8.32
C ASN A 189 -22.53 -11.04 9.75
N ALA A 190 -23.73 -10.55 9.99
CA ALA A 190 -24.38 -10.58 11.29
C ALA A 190 -24.62 -12.01 11.84
N SER A 191 -24.77 -13.01 10.96
CA SER A 191 -25.02 -14.39 11.39
C SER A 191 -23.75 -15.10 11.90
N THR A 192 -22.59 -14.74 11.34
CA THR A 192 -21.31 -15.37 11.69
C THR A 192 -20.40 -14.46 12.53
N GLY A 193 -20.72 -13.16 12.64
CA GLY A 193 -19.88 -12.15 13.26
C GLY A 193 -18.60 -11.86 12.51
N LYS A 194 -18.45 -12.33 11.25
CA LYS A 194 -17.23 -12.16 10.46
C LYS A 194 -17.34 -10.97 9.51
N GLU A 195 -16.22 -10.33 9.32
CA GLU A 195 -16.01 -9.25 8.34
C GLU A 195 -15.25 -9.78 7.13
N SER A 196 -15.44 -9.15 5.98
CA SER A 196 -14.76 -9.48 4.73
C SER A 196 -14.33 -8.21 3.98
N GLY A 197 -13.35 -8.34 3.08
CA GLY A 197 -12.88 -7.25 2.24
C GLY A 197 -12.40 -6.04 3.03
N LEU A 198 -12.80 -4.84 2.60
CA LEU A 198 -12.44 -3.57 3.26
C LEU A 198 -12.98 -3.43 4.69
N GLU A 199 -14.04 -4.18 5.06
CA GLU A 199 -14.52 -4.15 6.45
C GLU A 199 -13.49 -4.72 7.43
N VAL A 200 -12.62 -5.63 6.99
CA VAL A 200 -11.53 -6.20 7.79
C VAL A 200 -10.49 -5.14 8.23
N VAL A 201 -10.39 -4.00 7.55
CA VAL A 201 -9.47 -2.90 7.92
C VAL A 201 -9.67 -2.44 9.36
N ARG A 202 -10.90 -2.49 9.88
CA ARG A 202 -11.20 -2.16 11.28
C ARG A 202 -10.59 -3.11 12.30
N GLN A 203 -10.20 -4.32 11.87
CA GLN A 203 -9.57 -5.32 12.73
C GLN A 203 -8.05 -5.15 12.83
N VAL A 204 -7.44 -4.29 11.99
CA VAL A 204 -5.98 -4.14 11.93
C VAL A 204 -5.45 -3.69 13.29
N TYR A 205 -5.95 -2.60 13.84
CA TYR A 205 -5.47 -2.13 15.15
C TYR A 205 -5.77 -3.11 16.29
N PRO A 206 -7.00 -3.62 16.48
CA PRO A 206 -7.30 -4.55 17.56
C PRO A 206 -6.51 -5.86 17.53
N LYS A 207 -6.16 -6.35 16.33
CA LYS A 207 -5.45 -7.63 16.18
C LYS A 207 -3.93 -7.49 16.08
N LEU A 208 -3.45 -6.42 15.47
CA LEU A 208 -2.04 -6.28 15.11
C LEU A 208 -1.34 -5.13 15.86
N GLY A 209 -2.10 -4.26 16.55
CA GLY A 209 -1.56 -3.13 17.30
C GLY A 209 -1.00 -2.00 16.42
N VAL A 210 -1.25 -2.02 15.10
CA VAL A 210 -0.77 -1.01 14.16
C VAL A 210 -1.91 -0.17 13.62
N VAL A 211 -1.68 1.14 13.44
CA VAL A 211 -2.66 2.06 12.87
C VAL A 211 -2.45 2.15 11.36
N PRO A 212 -3.48 1.86 10.54
CA PRO A 212 -3.39 2.05 9.10
C PRO A 212 -3.14 3.51 8.73
N GLY A 213 -2.10 3.77 7.92
CA GLY A 213 -1.84 5.10 7.36
C GLY A 213 -2.38 5.27 5.94
N LEU A 214 -2.37 4.18 5.17
CA LEU A 214 -2.80 4.13 3.79
C LEU A 214 -3.73 2.93 3.57
N ILE A 215 -4.71 3.08 2.67
CA ILE A 215 -5.58 1.98 2.21
C ILE A 215 -5.44 1.86 0.70
N VAL A 216 -5.15 0.66 0.21
CA VAL A 216 -4.86 0.38 -1.20
C VAL A 216 -5.62 -0.88 -1.65
N ALA A 217 -6.14 -0.87 -2.87
CA ALA A 217 -6.71 -2.05 -3.52
C ALA A 217 -6.28 -2.08 -5.00
N PRO A 218 -5.03 -2.50 -5.28
CA PRO A 218 -4.48 -2.50 -6.63
C PRO A 218 -5.32 -3.33 -7.58
N GLY A 219 -5.59 -2.80 -8.80
CA GLY A 219 -6.42 -3.47 -9.79
C GLY A 219 -7.93 -3.45 -9.49
N TRP A 220 -8.36 -2.84 -8.39
CA TRP A 220 -9.77 -2.75 -7.98
C TRP A 220 -10.22 -1.32 -7.69
N SER A 221 -9.30 -0.45 -7.26
CA SER A 221 -9.60 0.92 -6.83
C SER A 221 -10.16 1.81 -7.93
N GLN A 222 -9.93 1.48 -9.21
CA GLN A 222 -10.50 2.16 -10.39
C GLN A 222 -12.01 1.93 -10.57
N ILE A 223 -12.58 0.95 -9.85
CA ILE A 223 -14.03 0.75 -9.81
C ILE A 223 -14.62 1.77 -8.84
N PRO A 224 -15.52 2.66 -9.28
CA PRO A 224 -15.99 3.79 -8.46
C PRO A 224 -16.49 3.40 -7.07
N GLU A 225 -17.28 2.32 -6.98
CA GLU A 225 -17.84 1.87 -5.71
C GLU A 225 -16.74 1.37 -4.74
N VAL A 226 -15.67 0.77 -5.26
CA VAL A 226 -14.53 0.33 -4.45
C VAL A 226 -13.76 1.54 -3.94
N GLY A 227 -13.38 2.49 -4.82
CA GLY A 227 -12.64 3.69 -4.44
C GLY A 227 -13.41 4.58 -3.46
N ILE A 228 -14.73 4.71 -3.61
CA ILE A 228 -15.60 5.43 -2.65
C ILE A 228 -15.61 4.72 -1.30
N ALA A 229 -15.76 3.38 -1.29
CA ALA A 229 -15.74 2.59 -0.05
C ALA A 229 -14.38 2.70 0.66
N MET A 230 -13.26 2.65 -0.08
CA MET A 230 -11.91 2.88 0.46
C MET A 230 -11.79 4.26 1.11
N SER A 231 -12.25 5.31 0.43
CA SER A 231 -12.20 6.69 0.92
C SER A 231 -13.05 6.89 2.18
N ALA A 232 -14.22 6.29 2.23
CA ALA A 232 -15.09 6.31 3.40
C ALA A 232 -14.44 5.56 4.60
N LYS A 233 -13.82 4.41 4.34
CA LYS A 233 -13.09 3.65 5.36
C LYS A 233 -11.86 4.43 5.85
N ALA A 234 -11.11 5.08 4.96
CA ALA A 234 -9.95 5.91 5.32
C ALA A 234 -10.33 7.11 6.19
N ALA A 235 -11.50 7.70 5.96
CA ALA A 235 -12.00 8.81 6.78
C ALA A 235 -12.38 8.41 8.20
N ASN A 236 -12.72 7.13 8.42
CA ASN A 236 -13.20 6.64 9.72
C ASN A 236 -12.94 5.15 9.89
N ILE A 237 -11.79 4.81 10.47
CA ILE A 237 -11.42 3.45 10.86
C ILE A 237 -11.77 3.27 12.34
N ASN A 238 -12.63 2.29 12.67
CA ASN A 238 -13.09 2.00 14.05
C ASN A 238 -13.76 3.15 14.79
N GLY A 239 -14.25 4.16 14.09
CA GLY A 239 -14.81 5.36 14.70
C GLY A 239 -13.78 6.38 15.18
N VAL A 240 -12.48 6.10 15.07
CA VAL A 240 -11.42 6.93 15.67
C VAL A 240 -10.27 7.24 14.72
N PHE A 241 -9.65 6.23 14.08
CA PHE A 241 -8.45 6.43 13.24
C PHE A 241 -8.76 6.90 11.83
N LYS A 242 -7.79 7.57 11.24
CA LYS A 242 -7.87 8.11 9.87
C LYS A 242 -6.65 7.70 9.06
N ALA A 243 -6.89 7.43 7.78
CA ALA A 243 -5.88 7.09 6.78
C ALA A 243 -6.11 7.90 5.51
N VAL A 244 -5.41 7.58 4.42
CA VAL A 244 -5.69 8.06 3.06
C VAL A 244 -5.84 6.85 2.15
N ALA A 245 -6.89 6.84 1.32
CA ALA A 245 -7.10 5.84 0.28
C ALA A 245 -6.39 6.27 -1.00
N LEU A 246 -5.54 5.43 -1.55
CA LEU A 246 -4.96 5.62 -2.87
C LEU A 246 -5.83 4.91 -3.89
N VAL A 247 -6.34 5.63 -4.88
CA VAL A 247 -7.25 5.11 -5.88
C VAL A 247 -6.75 5.41 -7.29
N ASP A 248 -6.94 4.46 -8.19
CA ASP A 248 -6.55 4.62 -9.59
C ASP A 248 -7.74 5.08 -10.43
N LEU A 249 -7.52 5.91 -11.46
CA LEU A 249 -8.53 6.16 -12.46
C LEU A 249 -8.58 4.99 -13.45
N ASP A 250 -9.79 4.71 -13.94
CA ASP A 250 -10.03 3.69 -14.95
C ASP A 250 -9.39 4.08 -16.30
N THR A 251 -8.29 3.42 -16.65
CA THR A 251 -7.53 3.70 -17.88
C THR A 251 -8.25 3.26 -19.15
N THR A 252 -9.37 2.52 -19.04
CA THR A 252 -10.22 2.21 -20.19
C THR A 252 -11.12 3.41 -20.56
N LYS A 253 -11.34 4.34 -19.61
CA LYS A 253 -12.10 5.58 -19.77
C LYS A 253 -11.17 6.78 -19.90
N ALA A 254 -10.15 6.88 -19.05
CA ALA A 254 -9.11 7.90 -19.15
C ALA A 254 -7.96 7.35 -20.00
N THR A 255 -8.09 7.41 -21.32
CA THR A 255 -7.06 6.96 -22.27
C THR A 255 -6.03 8.05 -22.57
N LYS A 256 -6.32 9.30 -22.25
CA LYS A 256 -5.45 10.48 -22.39
C LYS A 256 -5.58 11.36 -21.15
N TYR A 257 -4.58 12.20 -20.94
CA TYR A 257 -4.54 13.12 -19.80
C TYR A 257 -5.77 14.05 -19.72
N THR A 258 -6.35 14.44 -20.85
CA THR A 258 -7.56 15.28 -20.92
C THR A 258 -8.83 14.57 -20.43
N ASP A 259 -8.85 13.23 -20.44
CA ASP A 259 -10.00 12.44 -19.99
C ASP A 259 -10.06 12.30 -18.46
N CYS A 260 -8.93 12.58 -17.77
CA CYS A 260 -8.78 12.41 -16.31
C CYS A 260 -9.83 13.21 -15.53
N LYS A 261 -10.13 14.44 -15.96
CA LYS A 261 -11.14 15.29 -15.31
C LYS A 261 -12.50 14.59 -15.23
N LYS A 262 -13.00 14.21 -16.41
CA LYS A 262 -14.32 13.57 -16.51
C LYS A 262 -14.34 12.22 -15.79
N THR A 263 -13.30 11.41 -15.95
CA THR A 263 -13.22 10.10 -15.31
C THR A 263 -13.22 10.22 -13.79
N LYS A 264 -12.48 11.19 -13.21
CA LYS A 264 -12.51 11.47 -11.77
C LYS A 264 -13.89 11.91 -11.30
N GLU A 265 -14.54 12.83 -12.01
CA GLU A 265 -15.88 13.33 -11.70
C GLU A 265 -16.91 12.19 -11.74
N ASP A 266 -16.91 11.39 -12.80
CA ASP A 266 -17.80 10.23 -12.96
C ASP A 266 -17.57 9.15 -11.90
N SER A 267 -16.33 9.02 -11.39
CA SER A 267 -15.97 8.08 -10.32
C SER A 267 -16.32 8.58 -8.93
N GLY A 268 -16.62 9.87 -8.75
CA GLY A 268 -16.94 10.47 -7.45
C GLY A 268 -15.74 10.54 -6.49
N PHE A 269 -14.50 10.60 -6.98
CA PHE A 269 -13.28 10.66 -6.16
C PHE A 269 -13.03 12.10 -5.68
N THR A 270 -13.89 12.59 -4.79
CA THR A 270 -13.90 13.98 -4.30
C THR A 270 -13.57 14.11 -2.81
N SER A 271 -13.19 13.03 -2.14
CA SER A 271 -12.88 13.04 -0.71
C SER A 271 -11.49 13.60 -0.42
N ALA A 272 -11.34 14.33 0.70
CA ALA A 272 -10.04 14.72 1.24
C ALA A 272 -9.20 13.50 1.74
N PHE A 273 -9.85 12.36 1.94
CA PHE A 273 -9.22 11.09 2.32
C PHE A 273 -8.94 10.18 1.12
N CYS A 274 -8.96 10.74 -0.08
CA CYS A 274 -8.72 10.06 -1.34
C CYS A 274 -7.55 10.73 -2.08
N TYR A 275 -6.67 9.92 -2.64
CA TYR A 275 -5.57 10.38 -3.50
C TYR A 275 -5.66 9.67 -4.85
N PRO A 276 -6.31 10.30 -5.85
CA PRO A 276 -6.46 9.72 -7.18
C PRO A 276 -5.15 9.72 -7.95
N THR A 277 -4.84 8.62 -8.63
CA THR A 277 -3.65 8.45 -9.48
C THR A 277 -4.02 8.00 -10.89
N TRP A 278 -3.20 8.38 -11.88
CA TRP A 278 -3.29 7.99 -13.29
C TRP A 278 -1.95 8.23 -13.99
N PRO A 279 -1.55 7.40 -14.97
CA PRO A 279 -2.13 6.12 -15.41
C PRO A 279 -1.56 4.94 -14.61
N CYS A 280 -1.51 3.72 -15.17
CA CYS A 280 -0.70 2.61 -14.65
C CYS A 280 0.78 2.87 -14.87
N VAL A 281 1.63 2.11 -14.18
CA VAL A 281 3.09 2.20 -14.31
C VAL A 281 3.68 0.86 -14.79
N LYS A 282 4.82 0.94 -15.49
CA LYS A 282 5.61 -0.22 -15.90
C LYS A 282 6.82 -0.41 -15.00
N VAL A 283 7.08 -1.65 -14.63
CA VAL A 283 8.34 -2.07 -14.01
C VAL A 283 8.86 -3.25 -14.83
N GLY A 284 9.84 -2.99 -15.70
CA GLY A 284 10.22 -3.93 -16.74
C GLY A 284 9.04 -4.20 -17.70
N ASP A 285 8.69 -5.48 -17.83
CA ASP A 285 7.57 -5.93 -18.67
C ASP A 285 6.22 -5.96 -17.93
N TYR A 286 6.22 -5.72 -16.62
CA TYR A 286 5.02 -5.79 -15.81
C TYR A 286 4.28 -4.46 -15.72
N VAL A 287 2.94 -4.54 -15.66
CA VAL A 287 2.04 -3.40 -15.46
C VAL A 287 1.49 -3.45 -14.04
N PHE A 288 1.65 -2.34 -13.33
CA PHE A 288 1.16 -2.17 -11.95
C PHE A 288 0.12 -1.04 -11.89
N ALA A 289 -0.82 -1.17 -10.99
CA ALA A 289 -1.62 -0.04 -10.52
C ALA A 289 -0.69 1.02 -9.92
N MET A 290 -0.82 2.29 -10.31
CA MET A 290 0.05 3.34 -9.78
C MET A 290 -0.10 3.46 -8.27
N SER A 291 -1.31 3.26 -7.74
CA SER A 291 -1.61 3.30 -6.30
C SER A 291 -0.73 2.38 -5.46
N ALA A 292 -0.37 1.18 -5.96
CA ALA A 292 0.51 0.25 -5.24
C ALA A 292 1.94 0.78 -5.10
N VAL A 293 2.50 1.29 -6.19
CA VAL A 293 3.87 1.83 -6.20
C VAL A 293 3.95 3.14 -5.40
N VAL A 294 2.94 4.00 -5.53
CA VAL A 294 2.85 5.26 -4.78
C VAL A 294 2.66 5.01 -3.28
N ALA A 295 1.91 3.99 -2.88
CA ALA A 295 1.78 3.64 -1.46
C ALA A 295 3.12 3.23 -0.84
N ALA A 296 3.92 2.44 -1.56
CA ALA A 296 5.25 2.06 -1.13
C ALA A 296 6.21 3.27 -1.11
N LEU A 297 6.13 4.16 -2.12
CA LEU A 297 6.88 5.43 -2.13
C LEU A 297 6.55 6.29 -0.92
N ILE A 298 5.27 6.47 -0.61
CA ILE A 298 4.82 7.27 0.55
C ILE A 298 5.36 6.65 1.85
N ALA A 299 5.22 5.34 2.04
CA ALA A 299 5.74 4.67 3.22
C ALA A 299 7.26 4.83 3.35
N TYR A 300 7.99 4.74 2.24
CA TYR A 300 9.44 4.95 2.20
C TYR A 300 9.84 6.39 2.53
N THR A 301 9.15 7.38 1.92
CA THR A 301 9.44 8.80 2.14
C THR A 301 9.24 9.18 3.60
N ASP A 302 8.15 8.72 4.21
CA ASP A 302 7.87 9.02 5.62
C ASP A 302 8.83 8.32 6.56
N ALA A 303 9.12 7.05 6.34
CA ALA A 303 10.10 6.31 7.13
C ALA A 303 11.51 6.94 7.07
N SER A 304 11.84 7.54 5.91
CA SER A 304 13.09 8.28 5.72
C SER A 304 13.07 9.70 6.33
N ASN A 305 11.90 10.18 6.76
CA ASN A 305 11.67 11.51 7.32
C ASN A 305 11.28 11.43 8.81
N ASP A 306 12.00 10.63 9.60
CA ASP A 306 11.76 10.41 11.03
C ASP A 306 10.36 9.86 11.33
N ASP A 307 9.77 9.14 10.38
CA ASP A 307 8.41 8.58 10.45
C ASP A 307 7.31 9.67 10.64
N VAL A 308 7.53 10.84 10.02
CA VAL A 308 6.59 11.96 10.02
C VAL A 308 6.16 12.30 8.60
N PRO A 309 4.85 12.32 8.27
CA PRO A 309 4.33 12.49 6.91
C PRO A 309 4.30 13.98 6.47
N SER A 310 5.31 14.76 6.82
CA SER A 310 5.41 16.20 6.51
C SER A 310 5.88 16.49 5.09
N LEU A 311 6.57 15.53 4.45
CA LEU A 311 7.03 15.66 3.08
C LEU A 311 5.95 15.25 2.07
N SER A 312 5.93 15.96 0.95
CA SER A 312 5.12 15.54 -0.20
C SER A 312 5.80 14.39 -0.92
N PRO A 313 5.07 13.34 -1.34
CA PRO A 313 5.61 12.31 -2.22
C PRO A 313 5.77 12.80 -3.67
N SER A 314 5.21 13.95 -4.03
CA SER A 314 5.37 14.56 -5.36
C SER A 314 6.81 14.99 -5.59
N ASN A 315 7.28 14.82 -6.82
CA ASN A 315 8.67 15.03 -7.25
C ASN A 315 9.69 14.01 -6.69
N GLU A 316 9.24 13.02 -5.92
CA GLU A 316 10.07 11.89 -5.51
C GLU A 316 10.18 10.85 -6.63
N MET A 317 11.29 10.09 -6.63
CA MET A 317 11.57 9.09 -7.66
C MET A 317 10.62 7.91 -7.55
N LEU A 318 9.87 7.67 -8.62
CA LEU A 318 9.17 6.40 -8.82
C LEU A 318 10.17 5.38 -9.39
N GLY A 319 10.32 4.27 -8.71
CA GLY A 319 11.21 3.19 -9.17
C GLY A 319 10.61 2.38 -10.34
N VAL A 320 10.16 3.08 -11.39
CA VAL A 320 9.45 2.50 -12.54
C VAL A 320 10.21 2.75 -13.83
N THR A 321 9.92 1.94 -14.86
CA THR A 321 10.55 2.06 -16.18
C THR A 321 9.72 2.85 -17.18
N GLY A 322 8.43 3.10 -16.88
CA GLY A 322 7.53 3.84 -17.74
C GLY A 322 6.13 3.99 -17.14
N THR A 323 5.27 4.69 -17.87
CA THR A 323 3.84 4.80 -17.60
C THR A 323 3.02 4.26 -18.78
N CYS A 324 1.88 3.65 -18.50
CA CYS A 324 1.05 3.02 -19.52
C CYS A 324 -0.42 2.93 -19.10
N LEU A 325 -1.31 2.60 -20.03
CA LEU A 325 -2.66 2.14 -19.76
C LEU A 325 -2.63 0.67 -19.28
N ALA A 326 -3.75 0.16 -18.77
CA ALA A 326 -3.84 -1.22 -18.29
C ALA A 326 -3.55 -2.28 -19.37
N ASP A 327 -3.76 -1.96 -20.63
CA ASP A 327 -3.44 -2.82 -21.78
C ASP A 327 -1.96 -2.77 -22.20
N GLY A 328 -1.13 -1.99 -21.49
CA GLY A 328 0.30 -1.79 -21.77
C GLY A 328 0.60 -0.69 -22.79
N THR A 329 -0.42 0.00 -23.36
CA THR A 329 -0.21 1.14 -24.25
C THR A 329 0.55 2.24 -23.50
N GLU A 330 1.69 2.67 -24.06
CA GLU A 330 2.56 3.66 -23.44
C GLU A 330 1.85 5.04 -23.34
N VAL A 331 2.05 5.69 -22.19
CA VAL A 331 1.61 7.05 -21.92
C VAL A 331 2.83 7.85 -21.47
N THR A 332 3.20 8.87 -22.23
CA THR A 332 4.30 9.77 -21.85
C THR A 332 3.77 11.20 -21.76
N LEU A 333 3.97 11.84 -20.62
CA LEU A 333 3.55 13.21 -20.37
C LEU A 333 4.77 14.11 -20.22
N ASP A 334 4.69 15.30 -20.79
CA ASP A 334 5.56 16.40 -20.42
C ASP A 334 5.06 17.11 -19.15
N GLN A 335 5.83 18.11 -18.67
CA GLN A 335 5.51 18.83 -17.45
C GLN A 335 4.17 19.58 -17.54
N ASP A 336 3.84 20.17 -18.68
CA ASP A 336 2.59 20.94 -18.88
C ASP A 336 1.37 20.03 -18.87
N GLN A 337 1.45 18.90 -19.57
CA GLN A 337 0.42 17.86 -19.56
C GLN A 337 0.23 17.28 -18.15
N GLY A 338 1.34 16.97 -17.43
CA GLY A 338 1.29 16.51 -16.05
C GLY A 338 0.66 17.55 -15.12
N SER A 339 1.01 18.83 -15.28
CA SER A 339 0.40 19.94 -14.54
C SER A 339 -1.09 20.08 -14.83
N THR A 340 -1.50 19.84 -16.08
CA THR A 340 -2.93 19.82 -16.47
C THR A 340 -3.69 18.71 -15.70
N VAL A 341 -3.12 17.49 -15.60
CA VAL A 341 -3.72 16.42 -14.81
C VAL A 341 -3.86 16.82 -13.33
N ASN A 342 -2.85 17.51 -12.79
CA ASN A 342 -2.88 17.99 -11.40
C ASN A 342 -3.98 19.03 -11.16
N THR A 343 -4.32 19.87 -12.16
CA THR A 343 -5.46 20.82 -12.03
C THR A 343 -6.80 20.12 -11.81
N TYR A 344 -6.89 18.85 -12.13
CA TYR A 344 -8.07 18.02 -11.89
C TYR A 344 -8.02 17.32 -10.51
N GLY A 345 -6.96 17.51 -9.72
CA GLY A 345 -6.73 16.81 -8.45
C GLY A 345 -6.43 15.33 -8.64
N VAL A 346 -5.65 15.01 -9.66
CA VAL A 346 -5.16 13.66 -9.97
C VAL A 346 -3.63 13.72 -10.03
N ALA A 347 -2.97 12.79 -9.36
CA ALA A 347 -1.54 12.62 -9.44
C ALA A 347 -1.17 11.76 -10.65
N THR A 348 -0.03 12.05 -11.25
CA THR A 348 0.51 11.35 -12.41
C THR A 348 2.01 11.13 -12.24
N ALA A 349 2.68 10.66 -13.27
CA ALA A 349 4.13 10.57 -13.31
C ALA A 349 4.67 11.25 -14.57
N ILE A 350 5.80 11.94 -14.40
CA ILE A 350 6.55 12.57 -15.49
C ILE A 350 8.01 12.11 -15.46
N ASN A 351 8.67 12.13 -16.61
CA ASN A 351 10.09 11.83 -16.69
C ASN A 351 10.92 13.13 -16.75
N MET A 352 11.53 13.46 -15.60
CA MET A 352 12.48 14.59 -15.46
C MET A 352 13.73 14.07 -14.76
N ASN A 353 14.71 13.61 -15.54
CA ASN A 353 15.91 12.92 -15.05
C ASN A 353 15.57 11.65 -14.23
N GLY A 354 14.63 10.85 -14.73
CA GLY A 354 14.00 9.73 -14.08
C GLY A 354 12.50 9.94 -13.87
N TRP A 355 11.78 8.84 -13.72
CA TRP A 355 10.34 8.89 -13.48
C TRP A 355 10.06 9.42 -12.06
N LYS A 356 9.23 10.42 -11.97
CA LYS A 356 8.85 11.08 -10.71
C LYS A 356 7.35 11.13 -10.55
N LEU A 357 6.87 10.93 -9.33
CA LEU A 357 5.48 11.22 -9.00
C LEU A 357 5.21 12.71 -9.15
N TRP A 358 4.08 13.08 -9.72
CA TRP A 358 3.71 14.47 -9.99
C TRP A 358 2.28 14.74 -9.58
N GLY A 359 2.10 15.40 -8.44
CA GLY A 359 0.79 15.79 -7.89
C GLY A 359 0.76 15.85 -6.37
N ASN A 360 0.18 16.94 -5.84
CA ASN A 360 0.11 17.23 -4.42
C ASN A 360 -1.31 17.18 -3.84
N TYR A 361 -2.32 17.06 -4.71
CA TYR A 361 -3.70 17.28 -4.33
C TYR A 361 -4.43 16.00 -3.97
N THR A 362 -5.26 16.07 -2.94
CA THR A 362 -6.27 15.05 -2.65
C THR A 362 -7.42 15.10 -3.65
N GLY A 363 -8.32 14.11 -3.57
CA GLY A 363 -9.56 14.11 -4.35
C GLY A 363 -10.45 15.34 -4.12
N ALA A 364 -10.36 16.01 -2.97
CA ALA A 364 -11.15 17.20 -2.66
C ALA A 364 -10.83 18.41 -3.56
N PHE A 365 -9.64 18.48 -4.14
CA PHE A 365 -9.30 19.51 -5.11
C PHE A 365 -9.93 19.20 -6.48
N PRO A 366 -10.46 20.19 -7.23
CA PRO A 366 -10.53 21.62 -6.92
C PRO A 366 -11.81 22.05 -6.18
N SER A 367 -12.65 21.14 -5.73
CA SER A 367 -13.96 21.44 -5.14
C SER A 367 -13.87 22.09 -3.75
N SER A 368 -12.81 21.82 -3.00
CA SER A 368 -12.52 22.46 -1.71
C SER A 368 -11.45 23.54 -1.86
N GLY A 369 -11.53 24.59 -1.06
CA GLY A 369 -10.48 25.60 -0.89
C GLY A 369 -9.73 25.50 0.45
N ASP A 370 -10.07 24.52 1.31
CA ASP A 370 -9.44 24.38 2.62
C ASP A 370 -8.09 23.65 2.47
N ALA A 371 -7.01 24.34 2.89
CA ALA A 371 -5.65 23.82 2.77
C ALA A 371 -5.45 22.43 3.40
N LYS A 372 -6.13 22.13 4.55
CA LYS A 372 -6.03 20.82 5.19
C LYS A 372 -6.68 19.70 4.37
N ASP A 373 -7.62 20.02 3.47
CA ASP A 373 -8.36 19.05 2.69
C ASP A 373 -7.79 18.86 1.29
N ILE A 374 -7.19 19.91 0.70
CA ILE A 374 -6.68 19.84 -0.67
C ILE A 374 -5.25 19.32 -0.76
N TRP A 375 -4.38 19.63 0.20
CA TRP A 375 -2.99 19.20 0.17
C TRP A 375 -2.79 17.83 0.83
N LEU A 376 -2.29 16.87 0.08
CA LEU A 376 -2.07 15.50 0.58
C LEU A 376 -1.18 15.47 1.83
N ALA A 377 -0.02 16.14 1.80
CA ALA A 377 0.91 16.18 2.93
C ALA A 377 0.25 16.80 4.18
N VAL A 378 -0.47 17.91 4.01
CA VAL A 378 -1.19 18.57 5.12
C VAL A 378 -2.28 17.65 5.67
N ARG A 379 -3.10 17.02 4.80
CA ARG A 379 -4.13 16.06 5.24
C ARG A 379 -3.52 14.90 6.02
N ARG A 380 -2.38 14.38 5.57
CA ARG A 380 -1.69 13.27 6.24
C ARG A 380 -1.11 13.69 7.58
N MET A 381 -0.56 14.90 7.70
CA MET A 381 -0.12 15.46 8.98
C MET A 381 -1.27 15.56 10.00
N PHE A 382 -2.46 16.01 9.57
CA PHE A 382 -3.65 16.02 10.43
C PHE A 382 -4.08 14.61 10.86
N ASN A 383 -4.03 13.64 9.95
CA ASN A 383 -4.37 12.25 10.26
C ASN A 383 -3.37 11.65 11.25
N TRP A 384 -2.07 11.80 10.96
CA TRP A 384 -0.97 11.30 11.79
C TRP A 384 -1.02 11.87 13.20
N HIS A 385 -1.16 13.19 13.29
CA HIS A 385 -1.22 13.86 14.58
C HIS A 385 -2.45 13.42 15.39
N GLY A 386 -3.62 13.37 14.76
CA GLY A 386 -4.84 12.90 15.41
C GLY A 386 -4.77 11.44 15.86
N ASN A 387 -4.23 10.55 15.03
CA ASN A 387 -4.02 9.15 15.36
C ASN A 387 -3.05 8.99 16.55
N ASN A 388 -1.96 9.74 16.56
CA ASN A 388 -0.98 9.72 17.64
C ASN A 388 -1.58 10.28 18.96
N PHE A 389 -2.41 11.33 18.89
CA PHE A 389 -3.12 11.85 20.05
C PHE A 389 -4.01 10.78 20.68
N ILE A 390 -4.78 10.04 19.86
CA ILE A 390 -5.64 8.96 20.33
C ILE A 390 -4.82 7.89 21.06
N GLN A 391 -3.73 7.43 20.48
CA GLN A 391 -2.88 6.38 21.07
C GLN A 391 -2.19 6.86 22.35
N THR A 392 -1.71 8.11 22.37
CA THR A 392 -0.96 8.68 23.52
C THR A 392 -1.85 8.86 24.74
N TYR A 393 -3.08 9.30 24.53
CA TYR A 393 -3.96 9.68 25.64
C TYR A 393 -5.08 8.66 25.93
N PHE A 394 -5.10 7.52 25.23
CA PHE A 394 -6.11 6.48 25.46
C PHE A 394 -6.14 5.99 26.92
N GLU A 395 -4.96 5.84 27.54
CA GLU A 395 -4.83 5.41 28.94
C GLU A 395 -5.34 6.44 29.95
N LYS A 396 -5.64 7.67 29.52
CA LYS A 396 -6.23 8.74 30.37
C LYS A 396 -7.75 8.71 30.39
N VAL A 397 -8.38 7.86 29.58
CA VAL A 397 -9.82 7.65 29.63
C VAL A 397 -10.20 7.05 30.98
N ASP A 398 -11.28 7.54 31.58
CA ASP A 398 -11.78 7.15 32.90
C ASP A 398 -10.93 7.64 34.09
N ASP A 399 -9.83 8.36 33.89
CA ASP A 399 -9.11 9.06 34.94
C ASP A 399 -10.02 10.18 35.54
N PRO A 400 -9.90 10.49 36.87
CA PRO A 400 -10.67 11.57 37.48
C PRO A 400 -10.39 12.91 36.77
N MET A 401 -11.46 13.54 36.28
CA MET A 401 -11.41 14.81 35.56
C MET A 401 -11.13 15.96 36.54
N ASN A 402 -9.87 16.28 36.76
CA ASN A 402 -9.41 17.35 37.62
C ASN A 402 -8.41 18.27 36.88
N HIS A 403 -8.05 19.37 37.48
CA HIS A 403 -7.14 20.37 36.91
C HIS A 403 -5.76 19.77 36.56
N VAL A 404 -5.27 18.85 37.39
CA VAL A 404 -3.96 18.19 37.16
C VAL A 404 -3.98 17.34 35.91
N LEU A 405 -5.06 16.60 35.65
CA LEU A 405 -5.22 15.84 34.40
C LEU A 405 -5.23 16.76 33.20
N ILE A 406 -5.99 17.86 33.24
CA ILE A 406 -6.11 18.83 32.15
C ILE A 406 -4.74 19.43 31.83
N GLU A 407 -4.02 19.96 32.83
CA GLU A 407 -2.71 20.56 32.66
C GLU A 407 -1.68 19.53 32.14
N SER A 408 -1.70 18.32 32.71
CA SER A 408 -0.76 17.27 32.27
C SER A 408 -0.91 16.89 30.79
N ILE A 409 -2.15 16.87 30.26
CA ILE A 409 -2.41 16.62 28.84
C ILE A 409 -1.93 17.79 28.00
N ILE A 410 -2.24 19.04 28.38
CA ILE A 410 -1.83 20.25 27.64
C ILE A 410 -0.30 20.36 27.59
N ASP A 411 0.36 20.25 28.72
CA ASP A 411 1.81 20.44 28.82
C ASP A 411 2.56 19.35 28.04
N SER A 412 2.18 18.08 28.24
CA SER A 412 2.82 16.98 27.50
C SER A 412 2.58 17.08 26.01
N GLU A 413 1.38 17.48 25.58
CA GLU A 413 1.08 17.63 24.16
C GLU A 413 1.82 18.83 23.54
N ASN A 414 1.90 19.97 24.23
CA ASN A 414 2.62 21.12 23.76
C ASN A 414 4.14 20.86 23.68
N ILE A 415 4.72 20.13 24.63
CA ILE A 415 6.11 19.67 24.58
C ILE A 415 6.33 18.75 23.38
N ARG A 416 5.44 17.76 23.18
CA ARG A 416 5.51 16.83 22.05
C ARG A 416 5.44 17.57 20.71
N CYS A 417 4.53 18.53 20.58
CA CYS A 417 4.36 19.32 19.38
C CYS A 417 5.56 20.24 19.09
N ALA A 418 6.14 20.83 20.14
CA ALA A 418 7.32 21.68 20.00
C ALA A 418 8.55 20.93 19.46
N ALA A 419 8.64 19.62 19.71
CA ALA A 419 9.74 18.80 19.22
C ALA A 419 9.79 18.68 17.68
N TYR A 420 8.67 18.90 16.99
CA TYR A 420 8.59 18.86 15.53
C TYR A 420 8.70 20.24 14.85
N ALA A 421 8.67 21.32 15.63
CA ALA A 421 8.82 22.68 15.13
C ALA A 421 10.30 23.14 15.18
N PRO A 422 10.79 23.89 14.18
CA PRO A 422 10.10 24.30 12.96
C PRO A 422 10.29 23.33 11.78
N ASP A 423 10.89 22.16 11.99
CA ASP A 423 11.33 21.28 10.91
C ASP A 423 10.14 20.63 10.16
N LYS A 424 9.19 20.03 10.88
CA LYS A 424 8.06 19.26 10.29
C LYS A 424 6.79 20.10 10.11
N TRP A 425 6.61 21.14 10.92
CA TRP A 425 5.53 22.14 10.84
C TRP A 425 5.94 23.46 11.42
N ALA A 426 5.19 24.53 11.12
CA ALA A 426 5.46 25.87 11.69
C ALA A 426 5.20 25.94 13.20
N GLY A 427 4.28 25.11 13.70
CA GLY A 427 3.97 24.97 15.10
C GLY A 427 2.66 24.26 15.34
N ALA A 428 2.45 23.88 16.61
CA ALA A 428 1.18 23.36 17.11
C ALA A 428 1.01 23.74 18.58
N GLU A 429 -0.20 24.08 18.99
CA GLU A 429 -0.54 24.52 20.33
C GLU A 429 -1.89 23.96 20.74
N MET A 430 -1.94 23.37 21.93
CA MET A 430 -3.16 22.88 22.56
C MET A 430 -3.57 23.79 23.70
N GLN A 431 -4.87 24.03 23.81
CA GLN A 431 -5.49 24.86 24.84
C GLN A 431 -6.76 24.20 25.39
N TYR A 432 -7.03 24.44 26.68
CA TYR A 432 -8.32 24.19 27.29
C TYR A 432 -9.09 25.52 27.40
N LEU A 433 -10.26 25.57 26.78
CA LEU A 433 -11.14 26.75 26.83
C LEU A 433 -12.40 26.42 27.61
N ALA A 434 -12.69 27.24 28.63
CA ALA A 434 -13.91 27.10 29.45
C ALA A 434 -15.21 27.22 28.60
N SER A 435 -15.15 27.99 27.50
CA SER A 435 -16.25 28.10 26.54
C SER A 435 -16.60 26.79 25.82
N ASP A 436 -15.62 25.92 25.64
CA ASP A 436 -15.79 24.62 24.95
C ASP A 436 -16.16 23.51 25.96
N ASN A 437 -16.15 23.80 27.27
CA ASN A 437 -16.34 22.86 28.37
C ASN A 437 -17.40 23.36 29.35
N PRO A 438 -18.69 23.49 28.94
CA PRO A 438 -19.76 23.85 29.85
C PRO A 438 -19.92 22.78 30.93
N ILE A 439 -20.36 23.18 32.11
CA ILE A 439 -20.50 22.25 33.25
C ILE A 439 -21.38 21.04 32.96
N THR A 440 -22.34 21.16 32.05
CA THR A 440 -23.18 20.05 31.58
C THR A 440 -22.39 18.95 30.91
N ASP A 441 -21.41 19.32 30.08
CA ASP A 441 -20.54 18.38 29.37
C ASP A 441 -19.56 17.72 30.36
N THR A 442 -19.01 18.51 31.30
CA THR A 442 -18.14 18.00 32.37
C THR A 442 -18.86 16.99 33.23
N LEU A 443 -20.12 17.27 33.62
CA LEU A 443 -20.96 16.35 34.41
C LEU A 443 -21.35 15.09 33.60
N ALA A 444 -21.33 15.16 32.26
CA ALA A 444 -21.52 14.03 31.38
C ALA A 444 -20.21 13.26 31.08
N GLY A 445 -19.09 13.61 31.76
CA GLY A 445 -17.81 12.95 31.57
C GLY A 445 -17.05 13.39 30.30
N LYS A 446 -17.41 14.53 29.68
CA LYS A 446 -16.78 15.02 28.46
C LYS A 446 -15.83 16.17 28.75
N ILE A 447 -14.63 16.09 28.16
CA ILE A 447 -13.64 17.16 28.15
C ILE A 447 -13.23 17.44 26.70
N THR A 448 -13.10 18.71 26.35
CA THR A 448 -12.76 19.18 25.01
C THR A 448 -11.52 20.05 25.05
N PHE A 449 -10.48 19.65 24.30
CA PHE A 449 -9.30 20.47 24.03
C PHE A 449 -9.39 21.07 22.63
N ARG A 450 -8.90 22.28 22.48
CA ARG A 450 -8.75 22.93 21.17
C ARG A 450 -7.27 22.96 20.79
N GLN A 451 -6.93 22.33 19.69
CA GLN A 451 -5.56 22.32 19.19
C GLN A 451 -5.48 22.99 17.81
N ARG A 452 -4.50 23.87 17.64
CA ARG A 452 -4.14 24.47 16.36
C ARG A 452 -2.85 23.84 15.89
N ILE A 453 -2.81 23.41 14.64
CA ILE A 453 -1.62 22.85 13.99
C ILE A 453 -1.42 23.54 12.65
N ALA A 454 -0.17 23.79 12.28
CA ALA A 454 0.22 24.50 11.08
C ALA A 454 1.28 23.72 10.27
N PRO A 455 0.89 22.61 9.61
CA PRO A 455 1.78 21.92 8.68
C PRO A 455 2.17 22.83 7.50
N TYR A 456 3.36 22.65 6.95
CA TYR A 456 3.78 23.36 5.74
C TYR A 456 3.05 22.81 4.52
N THR A 457 2.65 23.72 3.62
CA THR A 457 2.21 23.37 2.27
C THR A 457 3.41 23.15 1.36
N PRO A 458 3.35 22.22 0.41
CA PRO A 458 4.45 22.04 -0.54
C PRO A 458 4.61 23.26 -1.44
N ALA A 459 5.86 23.63 -1.76
CA ALA A 459 6.18 24.64 -2.76
C ALA A 459 5.94 24.07 -4.16
N GLN A 460 4.69 24.14 -4.63
CA GLN A 460 4.28 23.52 -5.90
C GLN A 460 4.71 24.35 -7.12
N GLU A 461 4.81 25.66 -6.99
CA GLU A 461 5.17 26.59 -8.06
C GLU A 461 6.29 27.51 -7.56
N ILE A 462 7.37 27.60 -8.32
CA ILE A 462 8.52 28.46 -8.04
C ILE A 462 8.81 29.27 -9.28
N ASP A 463 8.50 30.57 -9.23
CA ASP A 463 8.73 31.50 -10.32
C ASP A 463 10.05 32.27 -10.14
N ASN A 464 10.82 32.35 -11.20
CA ASN A 464 12.00 33.20 -11.29
C ASN A 464 11.81 34.19 -12.44
N ILE A 465 11.63 35.47 -12.10
CA ILE A 465 11.46 36.52 -13.08
C ILE A 465 12.85 37.09 -13.45
N LEU A 466 13.27 36.86 -14.69
CA LEU A 466 14.51 37.32 -15.22
C LEU A 466 14.32 38.70 -15.89
N SER A 467 15.12 39.68 -15.53
CA SER A 467 15.20 40.97 -16.21
C SER A 467 16.62 41.26 -16.67
N TYR A 468 16.73 41.82 -17.85
CA TYR A 468 18.03 42.23 -18.37
C TYR A 468 18.48 43.55 -17.71
N ASP A 469 19.63 43.51 -17.02
CA ASP A 469 20.21 44.67 -16.35
C ASP A 469 21.25 45.37 -17.26
N THR A 470 20.85 46.50 -17.82
CA THR A 470 21.69 47.29 -18.70
C THR A 470 22.80 48.00 -17.96
N ASP A 471 22.61 48.30 -16.66
CA ASP A 471 23.61 48.99 -15.85
C ASP A 471 24.76 48.05 -15.46
N MET A 472 24.44 46.79 -15.11
CA MET A 472 25.47 45.75 -14.92
C MET A 472 26.30 45.56 -16.18
N LEU A 473 25.68 45.51 -17.36
CA LEU A 473 26.40 45.40 -18.62
C LEU A 473 27.31 46.62 -18.87
N LYS A 474 26.79 47.84 -18.70
CA LYS A 474 27.53 49.07 -18.87
C LYS A 474 28.75 49.14 -17.94
N ASN A 475 28.58 48.78 -16.65
CA ASN A 475 29.65 48.76 -15.66
C ASN A 475 30.73 47.74 -16.03
N ALA A 476 30.33 46.53 -16.50
CA ALA A 476 31.28 45.51 -16.97
C ALA A 476 32.10 45.98 -18.18
N LEU A 477 31.46 46.67 -19.13
CA LEU A 477 32.12 47.18 -20.33
C LEU A 477 33.02 48.39 -20.05
N SER A 478 32.75 49.21 -19.02
CA SER A 478 33.59 50.35 -18.62
C SER A 478 34.78 49.95 -17.76
N GLY A 479 35.04 48.65 -17.57
CA GLY A 479 36.27 48.15 -16.96
C GLY A 479 36.35 48.28 -15.46
N GLY A 480 35.20 48.33 -14.76
CA GLY A 480 35.16 48.30 -13.27
C GLY A 480 36.13 49.27 -12.61
N GLY A 481 36.21 50.46 -13.06
CA GLY A 481 37.10 51.47 -12.52
C GLY A 481 36.35 52.48 -11.66
N GLU A 482 36.32 52.22 -10.37
CA GLU A 482 36.78 53.05 -9.26
C GLU A 482 36.75 52.24 -7.98
#